data_cd536947ff1be4d48c818f51e2813349
#
_entry.id   cd536947ff1be4d48c818f51e2813349
#
_cell.length_a   1.000
_cell.length_b   1.000
_cell.length_c   1.000
_cell.angle_alpha   90.00
_cell.angle_beta   90.00
_cell.angle_gamma   90.00
#
_symmetry.space_group_name_H-M   'P 1'
#
loop_
_entity.id
_entity.type
_entity.pdbx_description
1 polymer ?
#
loop_
_entity_poly.entity_id
_entity_poly.type
_entity_poly.pdbx_seq_one_letter_code
_entity_poly.pdbx_strand_id
1 'polypeptide(L)' 'MNAEEHFLAAQTLVTEEVTYSQDEDGNIIILQDSMYITLTPQQQIALKSLLEAHIDTLQFAWSKR' A
#
# COMPACT_ATOMS: atom_id res chain seq x y z
N MET A 1 -5.82 12.60 -16.12
CA MET A 1 -4.67 11.79 -15.67
C MET A 1 -5.03 10.31 -15.72
N ASN A 2 -4.19 9.52 -16.30
CA ASN A 2 -4.46 8.09 -16.36
C ASN A 2 -3.84 7.39 -15.15
N ALA A 3 -4.15 6.11 -14.99
CA ALA A 3 -3.69 5.34 -13.84
C ALA A 3 -2.16 5.24 -13.79
N GLU A 4 -1.55 5.18 -14.97
CA GLU A 4 -0.11 5.05 -15.03
C GLU A 4 0.60 6.29 -14.52
N GLU A 5 0.14 7.47 -14.92
CA GLU A 5 0.72 8.70 -14.43
C GLU A 5 0.52 8.84 -12.94
N HIS A 6 -0.65 8.48 -12.47
CA HIS A 6 -0.95 8.55 -11.06
C HIS A 6 -0.03 7.62 -10.27
N PHE A 7 0.20 6.43 -10.80
CA PHE A 7 1.06 5.46 -10.17
C PHE A 7 2.49 5.98 -10.03
N LEU A 8 3.01 6.55 -11.10
CA LEU A 8 4.37 7.09 -11.07
C LEU A 8 4.50 8.26 -10.11
N ALA A 9 3.48 9.10 -10.08
CA ALA A 9 3.50 10.26 -9.21
C ALA A 9 3.39 9.87 -7.74
N ALA A 10 2.78 8.72 -7.46
CA ALA A 10 2.54 8.26 -6.10
C ALA A 10 3.50 7.15 -5.68
N GLN A 11 4.74 7.26 -6.08
CA GLN A 11 5.73 6.26 -5.69
C GLN A 11 5.99 6.25 -4.19
N THR A 12 5.67 7.34 -3.53
CA THR A 12 5.80 7.41 -2.09
C THR A 12 4.51 7.99 -1.53
N LEU A 13 3.95 7.28 -0.57
CA LEU A 13 2.72 7.68 0.08
C LEU A 13 2.95 7.71 1.58
N VAL A 14 2.47 8.75 2.24
CA VAL A 14 2.60 8.86 3.69
C VAL A 14 1.22 9.00 4.30
N THR A 15 0.87 8.10 5.20
CA THR A 15 -0.39 8.17 5.93
C THR A 15 -0.15 7.72 7.37
N GLU A 16 -0.67 8.50 8.32
CA GLU A 16 -0.58 8.15 9.73
C GLU A 16 0.84 7.78 10.16
N GLU A 17 1.81 8.59 9.70
CA GLU A 17 3.22 8.41 10.04
C GLU A 17 3.83 7.13 9.49
N VAL A 18 3.20 6.52 8.50
CA VAL A 18 3.72 5.36 7.80
C VAL A 18 4.04 5.78 6.38
N THR A 19 5.21 5.43 5.92
CA THR A 19 5.66 5.73 4.57
C THR A 19 5.62 4.48 3.72
N TYR A 20 4.98 4.58 2.56
CA TYR A 20 4.88 3.50 1.61
C TYR A 20 5.61 3.92 0.35
N SER A 21 6.55 3.12 -0.08
CA SER A 21 7.32 3.45 -1.28
C SER A 21 7.52 2.22 -2.15
N GLN A 22 7.93 2.46 -3.39
CA GLN A 22 8.17 1.40 -4.36
C GLN A 22 9.62 1.46 -4.80
N ASP A 23 10.22 0.29 -5.01
CA ASP A 23 11.54 0.25 -5.57
C ASP A 23 11.46 -0.16 -7.04
N GLU A 24 12.61 -0.26 -7.69
CA GLU A 24 12.68 -0.54 -9.13
C GLU A 24 12.31 -1.98 -9.45
N ASP A 25 12.37 -2.86 -8.49
CA ASP A 25 12.07 -4.28 -8.70
C ASP A 25 10.61 -4.61 -8.45
N GLY A 26 9.81 -3.61 -8.16
CA GLY A 26 8.40 -3.82 -7.92
C GLY A 26 8.05 -4.15 -6.48
N ASN A 27 9.01 -4.07 -5.58
CA ASN A 27 8.72 -4.29 -4.17
C ASN A 27 8.11 -3.04 -3.56
N ILE A 28 7.29 -3.25 -2.54
CA ILE A 28 6.77 -2.14 -1.75
C ILE A 28 7.44 -2.17 -0.39
N ILE A 29 7.94 -1.02 0.02
CA ILE A 29 8.61 -0.89 1.29
C ILE A 29 7.73 -0.04 2.19
N ILE A 30 7.40 -0.58 3.35
CA ILE A 30 6.55 0.09 4.33
C ILE A 30 7.44 0.43 5.52
N LEU A 31 7.56 1.71 5.79
CA LEU A 31 8.42 2.21 6.87
C LEU A 31 7.56 2.85 7.94
N GLN A 32 7.73 2.40 9.17
CA GLN A 32 7.04 2.95 10.31
C GLN A 32 8.05 3.04 11.46
N ASP A 33 8.25 4.24 11.97
CA ASP A 33 9.28 4.51 12.98
C ASP A 33 10.64 4.09 12.42
N SER A 34 11.36 3.21 13.11
CA SER A 34 12.65 2.73 12.64
C SER A 34 12.57 1.31 12.08
N MET A 35 11.36 0.82 11.87
CA MET A 35 11.14 -0.54 11.35
C MET A 35 10.59 -0.47 9.94
N TYR A 36 10.90 -1.48 9.14
CA TYR A 36 10.36 -1.53 7.80
C TYR A 36 10.09 -2.97 7.38
N ILE A 37 9.18 -3.07 6.42
CA ILE A 37 8.77 -4.34 5.84
C ILE A 37 8.85 -4.19 4.34
N THR A 38 9.40 -5.19 3.67
CA THR A 38 9.45 -5.22 2.22
C THR A 38 8.48 -6.28 1.72
N LEU A 39 7.57 -5.87 0.83
CA LEU A 39 6.62 -6.77 0.20
C LEU A 39 7.04 -7.02 -1.23
N THR A 40 7.29 -8.28 -1.56
CA THR A 40 7.62 -8.66 -2.93
C THR A 40 6.35 -8.54 -3.80
N PRO A 41 6.49 -8.51 -5.13
CA PRO A 41 5.31 -8.49 -6.00
C PRO A 41 4.34 -9.63 -5.71
N GLN A 42 4.84 -10.82 -5.43
CA GLN A 42 3.99 -11.95 -5.13
C GLN A 42 3.22 -11.74 -3.83
N GLN A 43 3.88 -11.20 -2.83
CA GLN A 43 3.23 -10.90 -1.55
C GLN A 43 2.18 -9.81 -1.71
N GLN A 44 2.44 -8.85 -2.59
CA GLN A 44 1.48 -7.78 -2.88
C GLN A 44 0.21 -8.33 -3.52
N ILE A 45 0.35 -9.29 -4.41
CA ILE A 45 -0.80 -9.92 -5.06
C ILE A 45 -1.64 -10.65 -4.01
N ALA A 46 -0.99 -11.37 -3.11
CA ALA A 46 -1.70 -12.05 -2.04
C ALA A 46 -2.41 -11.07 -1.12
N LEU A 47 -1.74 -9.98 -0.79
CA LEU A 47 -2.34 -8.95 0.06
C LEU A 47 -3.53 -8.30 -0.62
N LYS A 48 -3.41 -8.04 -1.93
CA LYS A 48 -4.50 -7.46 -2.68
C LYS A 48 -5.74 -8.35 -2.61
N SER A 49 -5.56 -9.67 -2.76
CA SER A 49 -6.68 -10.60 -2.68
C SER A 49 -7.34 -10.55 -1.31
N LEU A 50 -6.53 -10.49 -0.27
CA LEU A 50 -7.07 -10.40 1.09
C LEU A 50 -7.84 -9.10 1.30
N LEU A 51 -7.28 -7.99 0.83
CA LEU A 51 -7.94 -6.70 0.97
C LEU A 51 -9.26 -6.65 0.21
N GLU A 52 -9.29 -7.21 -0.99
CA GLU A 52 -10.52 -7.24 -1.76
C GLU A 52 -11.59 -8.11 -1.12
N ALA A 53 -11.15 -9.17 -0.42
CA ALA A 53 -12.09 -10.08 0.22
C ALA A 53 -12.85 -9.43 1.38
N HIS A 54 -12.27 -8.39 2.00
CA HIS A 54 -12.94 -7.75 3.13
C HIS A 54 -12.96 -6.23 3.01
N ILE A 55 -13.02 -5.76 1.77
CA ILE A 55 -13.01 -4.31 1.54
C ILE A 55 -14.17 -3.61 2.25
N ASP A 56 -15.33 -4.25 2.29
CA ASP A 56 -16.49 -3.67 2.95
C ASP A 56 -16.24 -3.50 4.44
N THR A 57 -15.60 -4.48 5.06
CA THR A 57 -15.26 -4.40 6.48
C THR A 57 -14.28 -3.27 6.74
N LEU A 58 -13.31 -3.11 5.85
CA LEU A 58 -12.33 -2.03 5.99
C LEU A 58 -12.99 -0.67 5.86
N GLN A 59 -13.89 -0.52 4.90
CA GLN A 59 -14.58 0.75 4.71
C GLN A 59 -15.47 1.07 5.90
N PHE A 60 -16.11 0.06 6.46
CA PHE A 60 -16.93 0.25 7.63
C PHE A 60 -16.08 0.70 8.82
N ALA A 61 -14.96 0.03 9.04
CA ALA A 61 -14.06 0.37 10.14
C ALA A 61 -13.53 1.79 10.00
N TRP A 62 -13.21 2.18 8.77
CA TRP A 62 -12.69 3.52 8.50
C TRP A 62 -13.76 4.58 8.77
N SER A 63 -15.00 4.32 8.35
CA SER A 63 -16.07 5.29 8.49
C SER A 63 -16.50 5.51 9.94
N LYS A 64 -16.10 4.64 10.82
CA LYS A 64 -16.41 4.79 12.24
C LYS A 64 -15.43 5.70 12.97
N ARG A 65 -14.39 6.12 12.31
CA ARG A 65 -13.42 7.01 12.91
C ARG A 65 -13.92 8.43 12.89
#